data_e62f1b877af6cc07eefc124b381ccab6
#
_entry.id   e62f1b877af6cc07eefc124b381ccab6
#
_cell.length_a   1.000
_cell.length_b   1.000
_cell.length_c   1.000
_cell.angle_alpha   90.00
_cell.angle_beta   90.00
_cell.angle_gamma   90.00
#
_symmetry.space_group_name_H-M   'P 1'
#
loop_
_entity.id
_entity.type
_entity.pdbx_description
1 polymer ?
#
loop_
_entity_poly.entity_id
_entity_poly.type
_entity_poly.pdbx_seq_one_letter_code
_entity_poly.pdbx_strand_id
1 'polypeptide(L)'
;MLAGVTLFLYALAAVPATVGGETWRRLGAASLVGGFVLHLLLLLIDIGGLAGGSGAGGGMRWGFGPVLSMTVWLMIAVHQIESRLLPLPSVRMALALAGIAGVVAAVLFPGDARHGVAPLAPLHFALGVGSYALFAAAVLHASLLDRAERRLRSGAALARAVASGPTLRDTASASMPLLQLERLTFRFVEAGFVVLTLTLVLGAATLAHWRWDHKSVFSLLAWGVFAALLVGRHRRGWRGRQATRWLYVGAGLLLLAYVGSRFVLEVMLGRVG
;
A
#
# COMPACT_ATOMS: atom_id res chain seq x y z
N MET A 1 -7.26 6.67 -23.63
CA MET A 1 -7.44 5.27 -24.05
C MET A 1 -6.76 4.28 -23.11
N LEU A 2 -5.46 4.40 -22.83
CA LEU A 2 -4.71 3.48 -21.95
C LEU A 2 -5.29 3.39 -20.53
N ALA A 3 -5.62 4.51 -19.88
CA ALA A 3 -6.24 4.52 -18.55
C ALA A 3 -7.58 3.75 -18.53
N GLY A 4 -8.42 3.89 -19.55
CA GLY A 4 -9.67 3.15 -19.65
C GLY A 4 -9.47 1.63 -19.72
N VAL A 5 -8.48 1.16 -20.48
CA VAL A 5 -8.14 -0.28 -20.55
C VAL A 5 -7.59 -0.77 -19.21
N THR A 6 -6.75 0.01 -18.55
CA THR A 6 -6.22 -0.33 -17.21
C THR A 6 -7.34 -0.45 -16.17
N LEU A 7 -8.28 0.50 -16.16
CA LEU A 7 -9.46 0.47 -15.28
C LEU A 7 -10.35 -0.75 -15.57
N PHE A 8 -10.57 -1.07 -16.85
CA PHE A 8 -11.34 -2.25 -17.24
C PHE A 8 -10.69 -3.54 -16.73
N LEU A 9 -9.37 -3.70 -16.87
CA LEU A 9 -8.66 -4.87 -16.37
C LEU A 9 -8.74 -4.98 -14.84
N TYR A 10 -8.60 -3.88 -14.12
CA TYR A 10 -8.80 -3.89 -12.68
C TYR A 10 -10.25 -4.19 -12.28
N ALA A 11 -11.23 -3.66 -13.01
CA ALA A 11 -12.64 -4.00 -12.76
C ALA A 11 -12.90 -5.49 -12.95
N LEU A 12 -12.35 -6.09 -14.01
CA LEU A 12 -12.42 -7.52 -14.25
C LEU A 12 -11.70 -8.34 -13.16
N ALA A 13 -10.55 -7.86 -12.68
CA ALA A 13 -9.83 -8.48 -11.57
C ALA A 13 -10.59 -8.38 -10.23
N ALA A 14 -11.45 -7.37 -10.06
CA ALA A 14 -12.26 -7.19 -8.85
C ALA A 14 -13.46 -8.16 -8.77
N VAL A 15 -13.83 -8.83 -9.87
CA VAL A 15 -14.94 -9.79 -9.87
C VAL A 15 -14.66 -10.94 -8.88
N PRO A 16 -15.59 -11.23 -7.94
CA PRO A 16 -15.39 -12.30 -6.96
C PRO A 16 -15.24 -13.67 -7.62
N ALA A 17 -14.33 -14.48 -7.11
CA ALA A 17 -14.09 -15.84 -7.62
C ALA A 17 -15.30 -16.79 -7.47
N THR A 18 -16.27 -16.40 -6.64
CA THR A 18 -17.51 -17.16 -6.39
C THR A 18 -18.48 -17.11 -7.57
N VAL A 19 -18.33 -16.16 -8.50
CA VAL A 19 -19.30 -15.90 -9.57
C VAL A 19 -19.14 -16.82 -10.78
N GLY A 20 -17.97 -17.47 -11.01
CA GLY A 20 -17.75 -18.15 -12.29
C GLY A 20 -16.72 -19.29 -12.30
N GLY A 21 -16.44 -19.91 -11.18
CA GLY A 21 -15.56 -21.08 -11.12
C GLY A 21 -14.09 -20.79 -11.47
N GLU A 22 -13.37 -21.83 -11.88
CA GLU A 22 -11.91 -21.80 -12.11
C GLU A 22 -11.51 -20.86 -13.25
N THR A 23 -12.29 -20.81 -14.33
CA THR A 23 -12.01 -19.93 -15.49
C THR A 23 -12.01 -18.47 -15.08
N TRP A 24 -13.01 -18.02 -14.32
CA TRP A 24 -13.09 -16.65 -13.82
C TRP A 24 -12.00 -16.33 -12.80
N ARG A 25 -11.59 -17.33 -12.01
CA ARG A 25 -10.46 -17.17 -11.08
C ARG A 25 -9.16 -16.89 -11.84
N ARG A 26 -8.89 -17.65 -12.91
CA ARG A 26 -7.70 -17.46 -13.77
C ARG A 26 -7.76 -16.15 -14.54
N LEU A 27 -8.91 -15.84 -15.13
CA LEU A 27 -9.12 -14.57 -15.85
C LEU A 27 -8.90 -13.38 -14.95
N GLY A 28 -9.45 -13.38 -13.72
CA GLY A 28 -9.25 -12.30 -12.76
C GLY A 28 -7.79 -12.16 -12.29
N ALA A 29 -7.05 -13.27 -12.17
CA ALA A 29 -5.63 -13.22 -11.85
C ALA A 29 -4.81 -12.64 -13.03
N ALA A 30 -5.06 -13.09 -14.25
CA ALA A 30 -4.43 -12.55 -15.46
C ALA A 30 -4.75 -11.06 -15.66
N SER A 31 -6.00 -10.65 -15.39
CA SER A 31 -6.43 -9.25 -15.49
C SER A 31 -5.74 -8.35 -14.45
N LEU A 32 -5.47 -8.85 -13.23
CA LEU A 32 -4.70 -8.11 -12.24
C LEU A 32 -3.27 -7.86 -12.72
N VAL A 33 -2.63 -8.88 -13.32
CA VAL A 33 -1.29 -8.76 -13.90
C VAL A 33 -1.29 -7.80 -15.09
N GLY A 34 -2.24 -7.93 -16.00
CA GLY A 34 -2.39 -7.03 -17.15
C GLY A 34 -2.63 -5.58 -16.71
N GLY A 35 -3.54 -5.37 -15.74
CA GLY A 35 -3.77 -4.07 -15.14
C GLY A 35 -2.51 -3.49 -14.49
N PHE A 36 -1.75 -4.29 -13.76
CA PHE A 36 -0.48 -3.91 -13.16
C PHE A 36 0.56 -3.44 -14.18
N VAL A 37 0.71 -4.16 -15.31
CA VAL A 37 1.66 -3.79 -16.37
C VAL A 37 1.25 -2.50 -17.07
N LEU A 38 -0.04 -2.36 -17.42
CA LEU A 38 -0.53 -1.13 -18.05
C LEU A 38 -0.51 0.06 -17.08
N HIS A 39 -0.70 -0.17 -15.79
CA HIS A 39 -0.58 0.85 -14.75
C HIS A 39 0.88 1.36 -14.65
N LEU A 40 1.88 0.46 -14.72
CA LEU A 40 3.27 0.88 -14.81
C LEU A 40 3.50 1.78 -16.03
N LEU A 41 2.97 1.39 -17.19
CA LEU A 41 3.12 2.18 -18.41
C LEU A 41 2.48 3.57 -18.26
N LEU A 42 1.31 3.67 -17.63
CA LEU A 42 0.69 4.95 -17.28
C LEU A 42 1.58 5.81 -16.37
N LEU A 43 2.16 5.20 -15.32
CA LEU A 43 3.07 5.89 -14.41
C LEU A 43 4.34 6.39 -15.12
N LEU A 44 4.91 5.59 -16.02
CA LEU A 44 6.08 5.99 -16.81
C LEU A 44 5.76 7.15 -17.76
N ILE A 45 4.58 7.14 -18.35
CA ILE A 45 4.13 8.23 -19.23
C ILE A 45 3.89 9.51 -18.42
N ASP A 46 3.22 9.40 -17.26
CA ASP A 46 2.76 10.55 -16.47
C ASP A 46 3.89 11.17 -15.64
N ILE A 47 4.64 10.33 -14.89
CA ILE A 47 5.73 10.76 -14.03
C ILE A 47 7.00 10.99 -14.83
N GLY A 48 7.28 10.13 -15.83
CA GLY A 48 8.46 10.23 -16.69
C GLY A 48 8.44 11.35 -17.73
N GLY A 49 7.31 12.07 -17.83
CA GLY A 49 7.18 13.16 -18.82
C GLY A 49 7.17 12.67 -20.27
N LEU A 50 7.01 11.36 -20.52
CA LEU A 50 6.99 10.79 -21.88
C LEU A 50 5.78 11.24 -22.70
N ALA A 51 4.74 11.79 -22.05
CA ALA A 51 3.56 12.36 -22.71
C ALA A 51 3.79 13.78 -23.26
N GLY A 52 4.79 14.48 -22.76
CA GLY A 52 5.21 15.79 -23.31
C GLY A 52 6.20 15.58 -24.44
N GLY A 53 5.74 15.69 -25.69
CA GLY A 53 6.63 15.68 -26.84
C GLY A 53 7.82 16.62 -26.66
N SER A 54 8.87 16.44 -27.42
CA SER A 54 10.21 17.05 -27.39
C SER A 54 10.29 18.62 -27.43
N GLY A 55 9.28 19.30 -26.93
CA GLY A 55 9.16 20.74 -26.81
C GLY A 55 8.82 21.16 -25.39
N ALA A 56 9.79 21.74 -24.69
CA ALA A 56 9.68 22.70 -23.58
C ALA A 56 8.78 22.40 -22.36
N GLY A 57 8.51 21.11 -21.99
CA GLY A 57 7.59 20.86 -20.88
C GLY A 57 7.71 19.54 -20.14
N GLY A 58 8.72 18.72 -20.40
CA GLY A 58 8.92 17.42 -19.78
C GLY A 58 9.38 17.52 -18.32
N GLY A 59 8.50 17.91 -17.41
CA GLY A 59 8.74 17.90 -15.96
C GLY A 59 8.10 16.69 -15.29
N MET A 60 8.74 16.18 -14.24
CA MET A 60 8.21 15.11 -13.42
C MET A 60 6.95 15.58 -12.70
N ARG A 61 5.83 14.89 -12.90
CA ARG A 61 4.56 15.27 -12.26
C ARG A 61 4.50 14.82 -10.81
N TRP A 62 4.19 15.74 -9.94
CA TRP A 62 4.11 15.55 -8.50
C TRP A 62 2.77 16.05 -7.98
N GLY A 63 2.09 15.24 -7.21
CA GLY A 63 0.81 15.63 -6.64
C GLY A 63 0.13 14.47 -5.93
N PHE A 64 -1.07 14.71 -5.44
CA PHE A 64 -1.88 13.72 -4.73
C PHE A 64 -2.11 12.45 -5.57
N GLY A 65 -2.62 12.61 -6.80
CA GLY A 65 -2.97 11.50 -7.66
C GLY A 65 -1.79 10.62 -8.07
N PRO A 66 -0.69 11.17 -8.64
CA PRO A 66 0.51 10.41 -9.02
C PRO A 66 1.11 9.63 -7.85
N VAL A 67 1.20 10.23 -6.66
CA VAL A 67 1.77 9.55 -5.47
C VAL A 67 0.89 8.43 -4.97
N LEU A 68 -0.43 8.65 -4.91
CA LEU A 68 -1.37 7.61 -4.53
C LEU A 68 -1.34 6.45 -5.54
N SER A 69 -1.34 6.77 -6.83
CA SER A 69 -1.27 5.79 -7.92
C SER A 69 0.00 4.94 -7.84
N MET A 70 1.16 5.57 -7.66
CA MET A 70 2.44 4.88 -7.51
C MET A 70 2.51 4.03 -6.23
N THR A 71 1.96 4.53 -5.12
CA THR A 71 1.88 3.77 -3.86
C THR A 71 1.06 2.49 -4.04
N VAL A 72 -0.09 2.60 -4.69
CA VAL A 72 -0.96 1.45 -4.97
C VAL A 72 -0.29 0.48 -5.94
N TRP A 73 0.36 1.00 -7.00
CA TRP A 73 1.10 0.15 -7.93
C TRP A 73 2.20 -0.65 -7.22
N LEU A 74 3.00 -0.02 -6.35
CA LEU A 74 4.02 -0.70 -5.54
C LEU A 74 3.41 -1.72 -4.57
N MET A 75 2.26 -1.42 -3.98
CA MET A 75 1.55 -2.38 -3.12
C MET A 75 1.10 -3.62 -3.91
N ILE A 76 0.62 -3.43 -5.15
CA ILE A 76 0.30 -4.55 -6.05
C ILE A 76 1.57 -5.32 -6.44
N ALA A 77 2.70 -4.62 -6.69
CA ALA A 77 3.99 -5.23 -6.99
C ALA A 77 4.46 -6.14 -5.84
N VAL A 78 4.40 -5.66 -4.60
CA VAL A 78 4.71 -6.46 -3.40
C VAL A 78 3.84 -7.71 -3.35
N HIS A 79 2.52 -7.56 -3.58
CA HIS A 79 1.62 -8.71 -3.61
C HIS A 79 1.93 -9.71 -4.73
N GLN A 80 2.33 -9.25 -5.92
CA GLN A 80 2.70 -10.15 -7.02
C GLN A 80 3.93 -11.02 -6.69
N ILE A 81 4.87 -10.45 -5.95
CA ILE A 81 6.05 -11.20 -5.45
C ILE A 81 5.62 -12.19 -4.36
N GLU A 82 4.83 -11.71 -3.41
CA GLU A 82 4.39 -12.46 -2.25
C GLU A 82 3.44 -13.61 -2.59
N SER A 83 2.54 -13.41 -3.56
CA SER A 83 1.56 -14.41 -3.99
C SER A 83 2.20 -15.68 -4.54
N ARG A 84 3.47 -15.64 -4.92
CA ARG A 84 4.29 -16.81 -5.27
C ARG A 84 4.69 -17.64 -4.04
N LEU A 85 4.74 -17.01 -2.87
CA LEU A 85 5.12 -17.65 -1.60
C LEU A 85 3.87 -18.03 -0.78
N LEU A 86 2.86 -17.17 -0.78
CA LEU A 86 1.61 -17.32 -0.03
C LEU A 86 0.43 -16.89 -0.91
N PRO A 87 -0.29 -17.83 -1.54
CA PRO A 87 -1.46 -17.51 -2.35
C PRO A 87 -2.61 -17.01 -1.46
N LEU A 88 -2.92 -15.72 -1.53
CA LEU A 88 -4.02 -15.06 -0.80
C LEU A 88 -5.10 -14.58 -1.78
N PRO A 89 -6.00 -15.46 -2.26
CA PRO A 89 -7.00 -15.09 -3.27
C PRO A 89 -7.99 -14.02 -2.80
N SER A 90 -8.17 -13.86 -1.48
CA SER A 90 -9.03 -12.82 -0.88
C SER A 90 -8.50 -11.40 -1.04
N VAL A 91 -7.21 -11.23 -1.35
CA VAL A 91 -6.55 -9.92 -1.49
C VAL A 91 -6.76 -9.32 -2.88
N ARG A 92 -6.96 -10.17 -3.90
CA ARG A 92 -7.08 -9.73 -5.31
C ARG A 92 -8.12 -8.63 -5.50
N MET A 93 -9.32 -8.79 -4.96
CA MET A 93 -10.40 -7.81 -5.09
C MET A 93 -10.02 -6.47 -4.44
N ALA A 94 -9.43 -6.50 -3.23
CA ALA A 94 -9.01 -5.28 -2.55
C ALA A 94 -7.92 -4.53 -3.33
N LEU A 95 -6.95 -5.26 -3.89
CA LEU A 95 -5.88 -4.69 -4.72
C LEU A 95 -6.40 -4.13 -6.04
N ALA A 96 -7.34 -4.83 -6.67
CA ALA A 96 -7.97 -4.36 -7.90
C ALA A 96 -8.77 -3.07 -7.67
N LEU A 97 -9.54 -3.00 -6.58
CA LEU A 97 -10.26 -1.78 -6.19
C LEU A 97 -9.30 -0.63 -5.85
N ALA A 98 -8.20 -0.92 -5.13
CA ALA A 98 -7.16 0.05 -4.88
C ALA A 98 -6.50 0.53 -6.19
N GLY A 99 -6.26 -0.38 -7.14
CA GLY A 99 -5.75 -0.07 -8.49
C GLY A 99 -6.66 0.89 -9.25
N ILE A 100 -7.98 0.64 -9.23
CA ILE A 100 -8.98 1.54 -9.78
C ILE A 100 -8.88 2.92 -9.13
N ALA A 101 -8.90 2.96 -7.79
CA ALA A 101 -8.84 4.23 -7.05
C ALA A 101 -7.54 5.00 -7.35
N GLY A 102 -6.39 4.33 -7.45
CA GLY A 102 -5.11 4.93 -7.80
C GLY A 102 -5.10 5.54 -9.20
N VAL A 103 -5.55 4.79 -10.21
CA VAL A 103 -5.61 5.29 -11.60
C VAL A 103 -6.61 6.43 -11.73
N VAL A 104 -7.79 6.33 -11.12
CA VAL A 104 -8.80 7.40 -11.12
C VAL A 104 -8.26 8.66 -10.47
N ALA A 105 -7.59 8.52 -9.31
CA ALA A 105 -6.98 9.66 -8.63
C ALA A 105 -5.90 10.35 -9.49
N ALA A 106 -5.05 9.58 -10.18
CA ALA A 106 -4.03 10.13 -11.08
C ALA A 106 -4.64 10.89 -12.28
N VAL A 107 -5.77 10.38 -12.82
CA VAL A 107 -6.47 11.03 -13.94
C VAL A 107 -7.18 12.31 -13.48
N LEU A 108 -7.84 12.29 -12.31
CA LEU A 108 -8.60 13.44 -11.79
C LEU A 108 -7.68 14.52 -11.18
N PHE A 109 -6.56 14.13 -10.60
CA PHE A 109 -5.61 15.00 -9.91
C PHE A 109 -4.19 14.76 -10.43
N PRO A 110 -3.86 15.17 -11.66
CA PRO A 110 -2.60 14.83 -12.32
C PRO A 110 -1.37 15.49 -11.66
N GLY A 111 -1.56 16.44 -10.76
CA GLY A 111 -0.48 17.18 -10.12
C GLY A 111 0.26 18.13 -11.07
N ASP A 112 1.30 18.79 -10.53
CA ASP A 112 2.08 19.79 -11.27
C ASP A 112 3.35 19.22 -11.85
N ALA A 113 3.72 19.69 -13.05
CA ALA A 113 5.01 19.42 -13.64
C ALA A 113 6.09 20.27 -12.93
N ARG A 114 7.08 19.66 -12.35
CA ARG A 114 8.22 20.33 -11.68
C ARG A 114 9.48 20.16 -12.51
N HIS A 115 10.11 21.30 -12.79
CA HIS A 115 11.38 21.40 -13.50
C HIS A 115 12.49 21.76 -12.50
N GLY A 116 13.73 21.34 -12.76
CA GLY A 116 14.88 21.74 -11.95
C GLY A 116 14.90 21.12 -10.54
N VAL A 117 14.53 19.86 -10.40
CA VAL A 117 14.53 19.13 -9.11
C VAL A 117 15.97 18.93 -8.61
N ALA A 118 16.20 19.11 -7.29
CA ALA A 118 17.49 18.81 -6.68
C ALA A 118 17.93 17.35 -6.96
N PRO A 119 19.23 17.07 -7.13
CA PRO A 119 19.72 15.75 -7.59
C PRO A 119 19.23 14.55 -6.76
N LEU A 120 19.04 14.73 -5.46
CA LEU A 120 18.58 13.68 -4.54
C LEU A 120 17.06 13.65 -4.32
N ALA A 121 16.30 14.59 -4.89
CA ALA A 121 14.85 14.65 -4.72
C ALA A 121 14.12 13.42 -5.32
N PRO A 122 14.50 12.86 -6.48
CA PRO A 122 13.90 11.62 -6.99
C PRO A 122 14.10 10.43 -6.05
N LEU A 123 15.31 10.32 -5.46
CA LEU A 123 15.61 9.25 -4.50
C LEU A 123 14.80 9.40 -3.22
N HIS A 124 14.74 10.63 -2.66
CA HIS A 124 13.91 10.91 -1.49
C HIS A 124 12.44 10.58 -1.74
N PHE A 125 11.93 10.94 -2.92
CA PHE A 125 10.57 10.62 -3.33
C PHE A 125 10.35 9.10 -3.44
N ALA A 126 11.23 8.38 -4.14
CA ALA A 126 11.14 6.94 -4.33
C ALA A 126 11.16 6.19 -2.97
N LEU A 127 12.03 6.59 -2.05
CA LEU A 127 12.07 6.06 -0.69
C LEU A 127 10.78 6.38 0.07
N GLY A 128 10.29 7.61 -0.02
CA GLY A 128 9.03 8.02 0.60
C GLY A 128 7.87 7.15 0.12
N VAL A 129 7.63 7.07 -1.18
CA VAL A 129 6.55 6.25 -1.75
C VAL A 129 6.75 4.77 -1.46
N GLY A 130 7.99 4.27 -1.51
CA GLY A 130 8.33 2.90 -1.11
C GLY A 130 7.95 2.58 0.32
N SER A 131 8.21 3.51 1.27
CA SER A 131 7.79 3.33 2.66
C SER A 131 6.27 3.26 2.81
N TYR A 132 5.53 4.13 2.11
CA TYR A 132 4.06 4.09 2.07
C TYR A 132 3.53 2.75 1.54
N ALA A 133 4.11 2.23 0.45
CA ALA A 133 3.70 0.94 -0.13
C ALA A 133 3.93 -0.23 0.83
N LEU A 134 5.07 -0.25 1.53
CA LEU A 134 5.38 -1.29 2.52
C LEU A 134 4.42 -1.24 3.73
N PHE A 135 4.13 -0.05 4.25
CA PHE A 135 3.15 0.09 5.32
C PHE A 135 1.72 -0.20 4.86
N ALA A 136 1.35 0.16 3.63
CA ALA A 136 0.04 -0.19 3.06
C ALA A 136 -0.10 -1.71 2.92
N ALA A 137 0.94 -2.43 2.47
CA ALA A 137 0.98 -3.88 2.46
C ALA A 137 0.84 -4.46 3.88
N ALA A 138 1.59 -3.91 4.86
CA ALA A 138 1.47 -4.33 6.26
C ALA A 138 0.05 -4.14 6.81
N VAL A 139 -0.60 -3.01 6.53
CA VAL A 139 -2.00 -2.72 6.92
C VAL A 139 -2.97 -3.71 6.27
N LEU A 140 -2.79 -4.01 4.99
CA LEU A 140 -3.61 -5.00 4.28
C LEU A 140 -3.53 -6.36 4.97
N HIS A 141 -2.30 -6.85 5.24
CA HIS A 141 -2.08 -8.13 5.92
C HIS A 141 -2.61 -8.13 7.36
N ALA A 142 -2.39 -7.05 8.11
CA ALA A 142 -2.95 -6.89 9.46
C ALA A 142 -4.49 -6.93 9.45
N SER A 143 -5.13 -6.33 8.44
CA SER A 143 -6.58 -6.37 8.28
C SER A 143 -7.11 -7.78 8.01
N LEU A 144 -6.36 -8.58 7.25
CA LEU A 144 -6.69 -9.99 7.01
C LEU A 144 -6.50 -10.83 8.28
N LEU A 145 -5.41 -10.59 9.02
CA LEU A 145 -5.15 -11.24 10.31
C LEU A 145 -6.30 -10.95 11.30
N ASP A 146 -6.67 -9.68 11.46
CA ASP A 146 -7.77 -9.27 12.33
C ASP A 146 -9.12 -9.90 11.92
N ARG A 147 -9.39 -10.03 10.61
CA ARG A 147 -10.60 -10.71 10.10
C ARG A 147 -10.57 -12.20 10.40
N ALA A 148 -9.43 -12.85 10.20
CA ALA A 148 -9.27 -14.27 10.48
C ALA A 148 -9.41 -14.57 11.98
N GLU A 149 -8.81 -13.76 12.86
CA GLU A 149 -8.97 -13.88 14.30
C GLU A 149 -10.43 -13.68 14.74
N ARG A 150 -11.13 -12.69 14.17
CA ARG A 150 -12.56 -12.48 14.46
C ARG A 150 -13.41 -13.69 14.07
N ARG A 151 -13.16 -14.28 12.92
CA ARG A 151 -13.87 -15.49 12.46
C ARG A 151 -13.65 -16.68 13.40
N LEU A 152 -12.43 -16.86 13.90
CA LEU A 152 -12.13 -17.91 14.87
C LEU A 152 -12.84 -17.69 16.22
N ARG A 153 -12.90 -16.43 16.69
CA ARG A 153 -13.57 -16.08 17.96
C ARG A 153 -15.10 -16.14 17.86
N SER A 154 -15.70 -15.94 16.69
CA SER A 154 -17.17 -15.92 16.52
C SER A 154 -17.83 -17.30 16.61
N GLY A 155 -17.09 -18.35 16.95
CA GLY A 155 -17.62 -19.70 17.14
C GLY A 155 -18.10 -20.39 15.85
N ALA A 156 -18.11 -19.73 14.71
CA ALA A 156 -18.51 -20.34 13.45
C ALA A 156 -17.54 -21.44 13.00
N ALA A 157 -16.26 -21.36 13.42
CA ALA A 157 -15.28 -22.40 13.26
C ALA A 157 -15.51 -23.54 14.26
N LEU A 158 -15.85 -23.19 15.50
CA LEU A 158 -16.14 -24.16 16.56
C LEU A 158 -17.41 -24.96 16.24
N ALA A 159 -18.48 -24.30 15.78
CA ALA A 159 -19.72 -24.98 15.38
C ALA A 159 -19.52 -25.96 14.21
N ARG A 160 -18.68 -25.61 13.22
CA ARG A 160 -18.28 -26.51 12.13
C ARG A 160 -17.38 -27.65 12.60
N ALA A 161 -16.43 -27.37 13.49
CA ALA A 161 -15.53 -28.38 14.06
C ALA A 161 -16.31 -29.39 14.91
N VAL A 162 -17.31 -28.95 15.68
CA VAL A 162 -18.20 -29.83 16.45
C VAL A 162 -19.08 -30.68 15.54
N ALA A 163 -19.56 -30.13 14.43
CA ALA A 163 -20.38 -30.87 13.46
C ALA A 163 -19.60 -31.91 12.62
N SER A 164 -18.27 -31.73 12.46
CA SER A 164 -17.42 -32.57 11.60
C SER A 164 -16.48 -33.50 12.38
N GLY A 165 -16.44 -33.43 13.73
CA GLY A 165 -15.48 -34.14 14.58
C GLY A 165 -14.06 -33.56 14.43
N PRO A 166 -13.53 -32.80 15.41
CA PRO A 166 -12.24 -32.14 15.28
C PRO A 166 -11.10 -33.15 15.34
N THR A 167 -10.33 -33.27 14.26
CA THR A 167 -8.99 -33.84 14.38
C THR A 167 -8.04 -32.68 14.80
N LEU A 168 -7.12 -32.97 15.74
CA LEU A 168 -6.06 -32.02 16.18
C LEU A 168 -5.24 -31.48 14.99
N ARG A 169 -5.29 -32.16 13.86
CA ARG A 169 -4.65 -31.79 12.61
C ARG A 169 -5.30 -30.58 11.93
N ASP A 170 -6.62 -30.42 12.05
CA ASP A 170 -7.37 -29.32 11.40
C ASP A 170 -7.17 -27.99 12.14
N THR A 171 -7.03 -28.04 13.47
CA THR A 171 -6.71 -26.84 14.28
C THR A 171 -5.27 -26.39 14.09
N ALA A 172 -4.32 -27.30 13.94
CA ALA A 172 -2.92 -27.00 13.67
C ALA A 172 -2.72 -26.43 12.24
N SER A 173 -3.43 -26.97 11.25
CA SER A 173 -3.36 -26.47 9.87
C SER A 173 -4.01 -25.09 9.69
N ALA A 174 -5.01 -24.72 10.50
CA ALA A 174 -5.62 -23.40 10.49
C ALA A 174 -4.78 -22.32 11.20
N SER A 175 -3.92 -22.69 12.15
CA SER A 175 -3.07 -21.76 12.89
C SER A 175 -1.77 -21.40 12.15
N MET A 176 -1.22 -22.31 11.33
CA MET A 176 -0.01 -22.07 10.56
C MET A 176 -0.10 -20.88 9.59
N PRO A 177 -1.17 -20.71 8.79
CA PRO A 177 -1.32 -19.54 7.91
C PRO A 177 -1.38 -18.22 8.68
N LEU A 178 -1.95 -18.20 9.89
CA LEU A 178 -2.05 -16.98 10.72
C LEU A 178 -0.68 -16.52 11.22
N LEU A 179 0.16 -17.45 11.69
CA LEU A 179 1.51 -17.14 12.14
C LEU A 179 2.41 -16.66 10.99
N GLN A 180 2.24 -17.24 9.81
CA GLN A 180 2.97 -16.81 8.62
C GLN A 180 2.53 -15.40 8.20
N LEU A 181 1.21 -15.12 8.22
CA LEU A 181 0.65 -13.82 7.91
C LEU A 181 1.11 -12.76 8.92
N GLU A 182 1.14 -13.08 10.21
CA GLU A 182 1.67 -12.20 11.25
C GLU A 182 3.16 -11.90 11.01
N ARG A 183 3.98 -12.93 10.77
CA ARG A 183 5.42 -12.74 10.50
C ARG A 183 5.64 -11.84 9.28
N LEU A 184 4.88 -12.05 8.22
CA LEU A 184 5.00 -11.28 6.99
C LEU A 184 4.57 -9.82 7.19
N THR A 185 3.46 -9.58 7.91
CA THR A 185 3.01 -8.25 8.30
C THR A 185 4.14 -7.47 8.96
N PHE A 186 4.81 -8.07 9.94
CA PHE A 186 5.86 -7.38 10.68
C PHE A 186 7.18 -7.25 9.91
N ARG A 187 7.50 -8.14 8.98
CA ARG A 187 8.61 -7.92 8.05
C ARG A 187 8.38 -6.69 7.16
N PHE A 188 7.14 -6.46 6.72
CA PHE A 188 6.81 -5.23 6.00
C PHE A 188 6.92 -3.99 6.89
N VAL A 189 6.52 -4.08 8.16
CA VAL A 189 6.70 -2.98 9.12
C VAL A 189 8.18 -2.67 9.34
N GLU A 190 9.03 -3.68 9.53
CA GLU A 190 10.47 -3.54 9.71
C GLU A 190 11.12 -2.91 8.47
N ALA A 191 10.84 -3.45 7.28
CA ALA A 191 11.34 -2.91 6.02
C ALA A 191 10.84 -1.48 5.78
N GLY A 192 9.56 -1.23 6.00
CA GLY A 192 8.95 0.10 5.89
C GLY A 192 9.58 1.11 6.86
N PHE A 193 9.88 0.70 8.08
CA PHE A 193 10.54 1.54 9.09
C PHE A 193 11.97 1.91 8.69
N VAL A 194 12.74 0.96 8.16
CA VAL A 194 14.09 1.24 7.63
C VAL A 194 14.02 2.25 6.48
N VAL A 195 13.13 2.02 5.51
CA VAL A 195 12.97 2.90 4.34
C VAL A 195 12.47 4.29 4.78
N LEU A 196 11.53 4.37 5.74
CA LEU A 196 11.05 5.64 6.30
C LEU A 196 12.19 6.39 7.01
N THR A 197 13.02 5.67 7.78
CA THR A 197 14.19 6.28 8.46
C THR A 197 15.16 6.86 7.43
N LEU A 198 15.48 6.11 6.38
CA LEU A 198 16.32 6.61 5.28
C LEU A 198 15.70 7.83 4.59
N THR A 199 14.38 7.83 4.39
CA THR A 199 13.65 8.97 3.82
C THR A 199 13.78 10.21 4.69
N LEU A 200 13.61 10.07 6.01
CA LEU A 200 13.72 11.19 6.97
C LEU A 200 15.14 11.71 7.05
N VAL A 201 16.14 10.83 7.12
CA VAL A 201 17.56 11.20 7.16
C VAL A 201 17.95 11.92 5.86
N LEU A 202 17.57 11.38 4.70
CA LEU A 202 17.84 12.03 3.42
C LEU A 202 17.13 13.37 3.31
N GLY A 203 15.90 13.49 3.78
CA GLY A 203 15.15 14.73 3.82
C GLY A 203 15.85 15.78 4.71
N ALA A 204 16.30 15.39 5.90
CA ALA A 204 17.05 16.28 6.81
C ALA A 204 18.40 16.73 6.23
N ALA A 205 19.10 15.83 5.52
CA ALA A 205 20.41 16.12 4.93
C ALA A 205 20.33 17.03 3.69
N THR A 206 19.19 17.02 2.97
CA THR A 206 19.02 17.78 1.71
C THR A 206 18.36 19.14 1.89
N LEU A 207 17.73 19.39 3.04
CA LEU A 207 17.09 20.67 3.35
C LEU A 207 18.14 21.65 3.93
N ALA A 208 18.35 22.77 3.24
CA ALA A 208 19.19 23.85 3.75
C ALA A 208 18.65 24.43 5.08
N HIS A 209 17.34 24.41 5.28
CA HIS A 209 16.67 24.82 6.52
C HIS A 209 15.52 23.84 6.83
N TRP A 210 15.54 23.23 8.01
CA TRP A 210 14.44 22.39 8.49
C TRP A 210 13.17 23.21 8.70
N ARG A 211 12.09 22.82 8.05
CA ARG A 211 10.77 23.47 8.19
C ARG A 211 9.83 22.56 8.95
N TRP A 212 9.28 23.07 10.05
CA TRP A 212 8.24 22.40 10.83
C TRP A 212 6.89 22.56 10.14
N ASP A 213 6.70 21.89 9.02
CA ASP A 213 5.41 21.80 8.35
C ASP A 213 4.64 20.55 8.83
N HIS A 214 3.37 20.49 8.52
CA HIS A 214 2.51 19.36 8.91
C HIS A 214 3.07 18.02 8.45
N LYS A 215 3.67 17.99 7.27
CA LYS A 215 4.28 16.79 6.69
C LYS A 215 5.42 16.28 7.57
N SER A 216 6.33 17.15 7.96
CA SER A 216 7.48 16.82 8.83
C SER A 216 7.02 16.33 10.20
N VAL A 217 6.05 17.03 10.81
CA VAL A 217 5.51 16.67 12.13
C VAL A 217 4.84 15.30 12.09
N PHE A 218 3.91 15.07 11.17
CA PHE A 218 3.21 13.78 11.08
C PHE A 218 4.14 12.62 10.68
N SER A 219 5.15 12.87 9.84
CA SER A 219 6.13 11.84 9.48
C SER A 219 6.99 11.43 10.68
N LEU A 220 7.44 12.38 11.51
CA LEU A 220 8.19 12.10 12.73
C LEU A 220 7.33 11.41 13.79
N LEU A 221 6.07 11.82 13.96
CA LEU A 221 5.12 11.14 14.85
C LEU A 221 4.89 9.70 14.40
N ALA A 222 4.67 9.47 13.11
CA ALA A 222 4.52 8.13 12.55
C ALA A 222 5.77 7.28 12.79
N TRP A 223 6.96 7.85 12.55
CA TRP A 223 8.23 7.19 12.82
C TRP A 223 8.34 6.78 14.29
N GLY A 224 8.02 7.67 15.23
CA GLY A 224 8.02 7.39 16.67
C GLY A 224 7.03 6.26 17.04
N VAL A 225 5.84 6.25 16.45
CA VAL A 225 4.83 5.19 16.65
C VAL A 225 5.35 3.83 16.14
N PHE A 226 5.96 3.79 14.96
CA PHE A 226 6.54 2.53 14.44
C PHE A 226 7.75 2.08 15.25
N ALA A 227 8.61 3.00 15.71
CA ALA A 227 9.71 2.69 16.63
C ALA A 227 9.17 2.05 17.92
N ALA A 228 8.15 2.67 18.53
CA ALA A 228 7.50 2.14 19.73
C ALA A 228 6.87 0.76 19.49
N LEU A 229 6.23 0.55 18.33
CA LEU A 229 5.67 -0.74 17.92
C LEU A 229 6.77 -1.81 17.84
N LEU A 230 7.88 -1.53 17.15
CA LEU A 230 8.98 -2.47 16.97
C LEU A 230 9.68 -2.77 18.29
N VAL A 231 9.94 -1.77 19.12
CA VAL A 231 10.51 -1.94 20.47
C VAL A 231 9.55 -2.74 21.36
N GLY A 232 8.27 -2.40 21.35
CA GLY A 232 7.23 -3.12 22.10
C GLY A 232 7.14 -4.60 21.68
N ARG A 233 7.27 -4.87 20.38
CA ARG A 233 7.29 -6.24 19.85
C ARG A 233 8.54 -7.02 20.31
N HIS A 234 9.72 -6.43 20.17
CA HIS A 234 10.97 -7.10 20.50
C HIS A 234 11.18 -7.27 22.02
N ARG A 235 10.85 -6.25 22.83
CA ARG A 235 11.12 -6.27 24.28
C ARG A 235 9.96 -6.78 25.12
N ARG A 236 8.70 -6.49 24.72
CA ARG A 236 7.49 -6.82 25.49
C ARG A 236 6.63 -7.90 24.84
N GLY A 237 7.03 -8.43 23.67
CA GLY A 237 6.30 -9.48 22.98
C GLY A 237 4.92 -9.06 22.46
N TRP A 238 4.72 -7.76 22.10
CA TRP A 238 3.43 -7.28 21.59
C TRP A 238 3.03 -8.07 20.34
N ARG A 239 1.82 -8.62 20.37
CA ARG A 239 1.24 -9.44 19.28
C ARG A 239 -0.26 -9.17 19.13
N GLY A 240 -0.84 -9.67 18.03
CA GLY A 240 -2.26 -9.59 17.75
C GLY A 240 -2.78 -8.15 17.77
N ARG A 241 -3.96 -7.94 18.33
CA ARG A 241 -4.69 -6.67 18.30
C ARG A 241 -3.94 -5.46 18.88
N GLN A 242 -3.07 -5.67 19.85
CA GLN A 242 -2.27 -4.56 20.38
C GLN A 242 -1.28 -4.06 19.32
N ALA A 243 -0.56 -4.96 18.69
CA ALA A 243 0.43 -4.62 17.67
C ALA A 243 -0.24 -4.04 16.40
N THR A 244 -1.38 -4.60 15.96
CA THR A 244 -2.10 -4.08 14.78
C THR A 244 -2.71 -2.70 15.02
N ARG A 245 -3.14 -2.37 16.26
CA ARG A 245 -3.59 -1.01 16.60
C ARG A 245 -2.49 0.03 16.42
N TRP A 246 -1.28 -0.23 16.93
CA TRP A 246 -0.14 0.66 16.76
C TRP A 246 0.24 0.82 15.28
N LEU A 247 0.18 -0.27 14.51
CA LEU A 247 0.38 -0.23 13.06
C LEU A 247 -0.64 0.68 12.37
N TYR A 248 -1.93 0.57 12.70
CA TYR A 248 -2.97 1.42 12.11
C TYR A 248 -2.80 2.89 12.49
N VAL A 249 -2.43 3.19 13.73
CA VAL A 249 -2.14 4.56 14.17
C VAL A 249 -0.97 5.15 13.38
N GLY A 250 0.14 4.42 13.27
CA GLY A 250 1.31 4.85 12.50
C GLY A 250 0.98 5.07 11.01
N ALA A 251 0.25 4.15 10.41
CA ALA A 251 -0.17 4.27 9.01
C ALA A 251 -1.14 5.44 8.79
N GLY A 252 -2.06 5.70 9.73
CA GLY A 252 -2.94 6.86 9.70
C GLY A 252 -2.18 8.18 9.76
N LEU A 253 -1.16 8.28 10.62
CA LEU A 253 -0.27 9.46 10.69
C LEU A 253 0.50 9.66 9.40
N LEU A 254 1.00 8.60 8.77
CA LEU A 254 1.65 8.69 7.45
C LEU A 254 0.68 9.16 6.37
N LEU A 255 -0.55 8.65 6.35
CA LEU A 255 -1.57 9.14 5.42
C LEU A 255 -1.81 10.64 5.61
N LEU A 256 -1.91 11.12 6.84
CA LEU A 256 -2.05 12.54 7.13
C LEU A 256 -0.82 13.36 6.72
N ALA A 257 0.38 12.79 6.85
CA ALA A 257 1.63 13.47 6.52
C ALA A 257 1.69 13.91 5.05
N TYR A 258 1.28 13.07 4.12
CA TYR A 258 1.38 13.38 2.69
C TYR A 258 0.03 13.44 1.99
N VAL A 259 -0.73 12.33 2.03
CA VAL A 259 -2.01 12.23 1.31
C VAL A 259 -3.00 13.25 1.87
N GLY A 260 -3.11 13.37 3.21
CA GLY A 260 -4.01 14.31 3.84
C GLY A 260 -3.65 15.76 3.54
N SER A 261 -2.37 16.13 3.64
CA SER A 261 -1.92 17.49 3.36
C SER A 261 -2.10 17.87 1.88
N ARG A 262 -1.79 16.98 0.97
CA ARG A 262 -1.95 17.21 -0.47
C ARG A 262 -3.42 17.20 -0.90
N PHE A 263 -4.21 16.28 -0.36
CA PHE A 263 -5.66 16.25 -0.60
C PHE A 263 -6.33 17.57 -0.18
N VAL A 264 -6.02 18.05 1.02
CA VAL A 264 -6.59 19.33 1.50
C VAL A 264 -6.13 20.49 0.65
N LEU A 265 -4.85 20.59 0.30
CA LEU A 265 -4.30 21.70 -0.47
C LEU A 265 -4.79 21.67 -1.93
N GLU A 266 -4.68 20.52 -2.61
CA GLU A 266 -4.97 20.41 -4.04
C GLU A 266 -6.47 20.25 -4.33
N VAL A 267 -7.19 19.45 -3.51
CA VAL A 267 -8.60 19.11 -3.78
C VAL A 267 -9.57 20.04 -3.07
N MET A 268 -9.35 20.36 -1.79
CA MET A 268 -10.29 21.19 -1.02
C MET A 268 -10.05 22.69 -1.18
N LEU A 269 -8.79 23.12 -1.23
CA LEU A 269 -8.44 24.53 -1.30
C LEU A 269 -8.09 25.01 -2.72
N GLY A 270 -7.99 24.11 -3.70
CA GLY A 270 -7.61 24.44 -5.08
C GLY A 270 -6.24 25.12 -5.19
N ARG A 271 -5.42 25.02 -4.15
CA ARG A 271 -4.09 25.62 -4.11
C ARG A 271 -3.10 24.64 -4.71
N VAL A 272 -2.60 24.99 -5.86
CA VAL A 272 -1.48 24.32 -6.50
C VAL A 272 -0.24 24.70 -5.70
N GLY A 273 0.44 23.72 -5.09
CA GLY A 273 1.57 23.92 -4.18
C GLY A 273 2.93 23.92 -4.87
#